data_23468fa0e1ea36a90150427199f94441
#
_entry.id   23468fa0e1ea36a90150427199f94441
#
_cell.length_a   1.000
_cell.length_b   1.000
_cell.length_c   1.000
_cell.angle_alpha   90.00
_cell.angle_beta   90.00
_cell.angle_gamma   90.00
#
_symmetry.space_group_name_H-M   'P 1'
#
loop_
_entity.id
_entity.type
_entity.pdbx_description
1 polymer ?
#
loop_
_entity_poly.entity_id
_entity_poly.type
_entity_poly.pdbx_seq_one_letter_code
_entity_poly.pdbx_strand_id
1 'polypeptide(L)'
;RTISPREYIEPAPGKSLPGFDGTTHLNTNQLITVDGDQAHIETRMYACHYINPRDNTQTDQLSAPDSIHCNMQMFWEGRLARQPDGNWLFHEVHMGVTASEGDMNAMNTARSRVSD
;
A
#
# COMPACT_ATOMS: atom_id res chain seq x y z
N ARG A 1 -12.45 1.32 -4.12
CA ARG A 1 -12.53 -0.10 -4.45
C ARG A 1 -12.61 -0.91 -3.15
N THR A 2 -13.52 -1.87 -3.09
CA THR A 2 -13.61 -2.87 -2.00
C THR A 2 -12.97 -4.17 -2.50
N ILE A 3 -12.10 -4.75 -1.68
CA ILE A 3 -11.42 -6.01 -1.98
C ILE A 3 -11.36 -6.88 -0.73
N SER A 4 -11.16 -8.18 -0.89
CA SER A 4 -10.89 -9.04 0.25
C SER A 4 -9.48 -8.78 0.81
N PRO A 5 -9.24 -9.04 2.11
CA PRO A 5 -7.90 -8.92 2.69
C PRO A 5 -6.87 -9.78 1.95
N ARG A 6 -7.26 -10.95 1.49
CA ARG A 6 -6.41 -11.85 0.71
C ARG A 6 -5.97 -11.21 -0.60
N GLU A 7 -6.91 -10.65 -1.38
CA GLU A 7 -6.57 -9.90 -2.61
C GLU A 7 -5.67 -8.70 -2.35
N TYR A 8 -5.75 -8.11 -1.13
CA TYR A 8 -4.90 -6.98 -0.76
C TYR A 8 -3.45 -7.40 -0.51
N ILE A 9 -3.25 -8.52 0.18
CA ILE A 9 -1.94 -8.96 0.68
C ILE A 9 -1.21 -9.84 -0.34
N GLU A 10 -1.91 -10.75 -1.02
CA GLU A 10 -1.27 -11.71 -1.92
C GLU A 10 -0.61 -11.02 -3.12
N PRO A 11 0.66 -11.33 -3.37
CA PRO A 11 1.28 -10.94 -4.62
C PRO A 11 0.53 -11.61 -5.78
N ALA A 12 0.09 -10.81 -6.73
CA ALA A 12 -0.62 -11.28 -7.91
C ALA A 12 -0.03 -10.63 -9.15
N PRO A 13 -0.11 -11.28 -10.32
CA PRO A 13 0.26 -10.65 -11.58
C PRO A 13 -0.40 -9.27 -11.72
N GLY A 14 0.38 -8.27 -12.11
CA GLY A 14 -0.10 -6.88 -12.25
C GLY A 14 -0.06 -6.04 -10.98
N LYS A 15 0.34 -6.56 -9.82
CA LYS A 15 0.66 -5.74 -8.65
C LYS A 15 2.02 -5.07 -8.84
N SER A 16 2.10 -3.78 -8.49
CA SER A 16 3.30 -2.99 -8.72
C SER A 16 4.29 -2.99 -7.55
N LEU A 17 3.82 -3.24 -6.31
CA LEU A 17 4.67 -3.06 -5.12
C LEU A 17 5.99 -3.83 -5.16
N PRO A 18 6.05 -5.11 -5.57
CA PRO A 18 7.32 -5.84 -5.64
C PRO A 18 8.31 -5.32 -6.69
N GLY A 19 7.84 -4.52 -7.64
CA GLY A 19 8.69 -3.96 -8.71
C GLY A 19 9.32 -2.62 -8.38
N PHE A 20 8.98 -2.01 -7.25
CA PHE A 20 9.64 -0.81 -6.75
C PHE A 20 10.94 -1.16 -6.02
N ASP A 21 11.93 -0.27 -6.09
CA ASP A 21 13.17 -0.42 -5.33
C ASP A 21 13.00 -0.03 -3.85
N GLY A 22 12.00 0.81 -3.56
CA GLY A 22 11.62 1.12 -2.19
C GLY A 22 10.18 1.62 -2.09
N THR A 23 9.53 1.26 -0.99
CA THR A 23 8.19 1.74 -0.64
C THR A 23 8.11 2.07 0.85
N THR A 24 7.35 3.10 1.18
CA THR A 24 7.03 3.45 2.57
C THR A 24 5.55 3.82 2.64
N HIS A 25 4.81 3.14 3.50
CA HIS A 25 3.40 3.42 3.74
C HIS A 25 3.19 3.87 5.18
N LEU A 26 2.71 5.08 5.35
CA LEU A 26 2.41 5.69 6.65
C LEU A 26 0.89 5.76 6.83
N ASN A 27 0.37 4.99 7.79
CA ASN A 27 -1.03 5.06 8.18
C ASN A 27 -1.17 5.98 9.39
N THR A 28 -2.03 6.98 9.28
CA THR A 28 -2.23 8.03 10.28
C THR A 28 -3.71 8.29 10.52
N ASN A 29 -4.01 9.09 11.55
CA ASN A 29 -5.37 9.52 11.86
C ASN A 29 -6.35 8.34 11.97
N GLN A 30 -5.96 7.32 12.69
CA GLN A 30 -6.76 6.12 12.85
C GLN A 30 -7.96 6.38 13.74
N LEU A 31 -9.15 6.05 13.24
CA LEU A 31 -10.39 6.02 13.99
C LEU A 31 -10.90 4.57 14.01
N ILE A 32 -11.03 4.02 15.21
CA ILE A 32 -11.50 2.66 15.41
C ILE A 32 -12.80 2.69 16.20
N THR A 33 -13.83 2.06 15.66
CA THR A 33 -15.12 1.86 16.32
C THR A 33 -15.34 0.37 16.53
N VAL A 34 -15.69 -0.01 17.77
CA VAL A 34 -15.98 -1.41 18.11
C VAL A 34 -17.42 -1.52 18.58
N ASP A 35 -18.14 -2.51 18.01
CA ASP A 35 -19.50 -2.87 18.40
C ASP A 35 -19.58 -4.40 18.54
N GLY A 36 -19.55 -4.90 19.78
CA GLY A 36 -19.52 -6.33 20.09
C GLY A 36 -18.32 -7.03 19.46
N ASP A 37 -18.59 -7.97 18.55
CA ASP A 37 -17.58 -8.74 17.82
C ASP A 37 -17.28 -8.17 16.42
N GLN A 38 -17.73 -6.96 16.14
CA GLN A 38 -17.43 -6.24 14.91
C GLN A 38 -16.62 -4.99 15.23
N ALA A 39 -15.72 -4.64 14.32
CA ALA A 39 -14.99 -3.38 14.39
C ALA A 39 -14.84 -2.77 12.99
N HIS A 40 -14.75 -1.45 12.98
CA HIS A 40 -14.47 -0.65 11.79
C HIS A 40 -13.26 0.23 12.07
N ILE A 41 -12.32 0.27 11.14
CA ILE A 41 -11.17 1.16 11.18
C ILE A 41 -11.17 2.06 9.95
N GLU A 42 -10.95 3.34 10.17
CA GLU A 42 -10.68 4.33 9.14
C GLU A 42 -9.30 4.92 9.36
N THR A 43 -8.54 5.15 8.28
CA THR A 43 -7.21 5.76 8.37
C THR A 43 -6.90 6.56 7.12
N ARG A 44 -5.94 7.46 7.24
CA ARG A 44 -5.30 8.13 6.12
C ARG A 44 -3.93 7.52 5.89
N MET A 45 -3.63 7.23 4.63
CA MET A 45 -2.35 6.66 4.24
C MET A 45 -1.62 7.61 3.31
N TYR A 46 -0.33 7.81 3.58
CA TYR A 46 0.60 8.41 2.65
C TYR A 46 1.57 7.31 2.18
N ALA A 47 1.55 7.02 0.90
CA ALA A 47 2.33 5.96 0.29
C ALA A 47 3.39 6.56 -0.62
N CYS A 48 4.66 6.28 -0.34
CA CYS A 48 5.80 6.67 -1.16
C CYS A 48 6.35 5.45 -1.89
N HIS A 49 6.71 5.63 -3.16
CA HIS A 49 7.27 4.58 -3.99
C HIS A 49 8.42 5.15 -4.81
N TYR A 50 9.51 4.38 -4.95
CA TYR A 50 10.71 4.81 -5.66
C TYR A 50 11.14 3.77 -6.69
N ILE A 51 11.62 4.27 -7.84
CA ILE A 51 12.40 3.50 -8.81
C ILE A 51 13.74 4.20 -8.96
N ASN A 52 14.80 3.50 -8.57
CA ASN A 52 16.16 4.01 -8.68
C ASN A 52 16.69 3.79 -10.12
N PRO A 53 17.61 4.64 -10.59
CA PRO A 53 18.36 4.38 -11.81
C PRO A 53 19.06 3.01 -11.75
N ARG A 54 19.18 2.33 -12.88
CA ARG A 54 19.76 0.97 -12.94
C ARG A 54 21.22 0.91 -12.47
N ASP A 55 21.93 2.01 -12.57
CA ASP A 55 23.36 2.15 -12.26
C ASP A 55 23.60 2.64 -10.81
N ASN A 56 22.54 2.72 -10.02
CA ASN A 56 22.67 3.16 -8.63
C ASN A 56 23.37 2.09 -7.81
N THR A 57 24.66 2.35 -7.50
CA THR A 57 25.51 1.49 -6.66
C THR A 57 25.43 1.87 -5.18
N GLN A 58 24.67 2.90 -4.82
CA GLN A 58 24.47 3.33 -3.42
C GLN A 58 23.41 2.43 -2.78
N THR A 59 23.90 1.39 -2.10
CA THR A 59 23.06 0.33 -1.51
C THR A 59 22.40 0.71 -0.18
N ASP A 60 22.78 1.83 0.40
CA ASP A 60 22.38 2.27 1.75
C ASP A 60 21.25 3.32 1.73
N GLN A 61 20.81 3.79 0.55
CA GLN A 61 19.71 4.72 0.41
C GLN A 61 18.51 4.05 -0.25
N LEU A 62 17.33 4.21 0.35
CA LEU A 62 16.07 3.73 -0.24
C LEU A 62 15.74 4.45 -1.54
N SER A 63 16.19 5.69 -1.71
CA SER A 63 16.07 6.45 -2.96
C SER A 63 17.35 7.19 -3.29
N ALA A 64 17.78 7.14 -4.55
CA ALA A 64 18.83 7.99 -5.07
C ALA A 64 18.30 9.41 -5.40
N PRO A 65 19.17 10.43 -5.50
CA PRO A 65 18.73 11.80 -5.84
C PRO A 65 17.95 11.93 -7.16
N ASP A 66 18.20 11.04 -8.10
CA ASP A 66 17.56 10.97 -9.42
C ASP A 66 16.51 9.83 -9.52
N SER A 67 16.07 9.31 -8.40
CA SER A 67 14.99 8.31 -8.35
C SER A 67 13.68 8.89 -8.88
N ILE A 68 12.93 8.06 -9.58
CA ILE A 68 11.56 8.36 -9.97
C ILE A 68 10.65 8.10 -8.77
N HIS A 69 9.88 9.10 -8.38
CA HIS A 69 8.95 9.03 -7.25
C HIS A 69 7.51 8.98 -7.74
N CYS A 70 6.71 8.17 -7.07
CA CYS A 70 5.27 8.10 -7.22
C CYS A 70 4.65 8.03 -5.84
N ASN A 71 4.10 9.14 -5.37
CA ASN A 71 3.52 9.25 -4.03
C ASN A 71 2.01 9.39 -4.12
N MET A 72 1.30 8.82 -3.16
CA MET A 72 -0.16 8.86 -3.11
C MET A 72 -0.66 9.19 -1.71
N GLN A 73 -1.66 10.04 -1.65
CA GLN A 73 -2.50 10.21 -0.49
C GLN A 73 -3.74 9.34 -0.68
N MET A 74 -4.09 8.56 0.34
CA MET A 74 -5.16 7.58 0.26
C MET A 74 -6.02 7.62 1.51
N PHE A 75 -7.28 7.25 1.35
CA PHE A 75 -8.06 6.72 2.47
C PHE A 75 -8.02 5.19 2.45
N TRP A 76 -8.10 4.62 3.64
CA TRP A 76 -8.14 3.19 3.83
C TRP A 76 -9.11 2.87 4.96
N GLU A 77 -10.01 1.94 4.72
CA GLU A 77 -11.03 1.49 5.66
C GLU A 77 -11.02 -0.02 5.74
N GLY A 78 -11.24 -0.56 6.92
CA GLY A 78 -11.33 -2.00 7.13
C GLY A 78 -12.46 -2.37 8.06
N ARG A 79 -13.11 -3.49 7.76
CA ARG A 79 -14.06 -4.14 8.67
C ARG A 79 -13.43 -5.40 9.23
N LEU A 80 -13.53 -5.57 10.53
CA LEU A 80 -12.98 -6.70 11.26
C LEU A 80 -14.07 -7.43 12.02
N ALA A 81 -13.87 -8.74 12.19
CA ALA A 81 -14.68 -9.56 13.08
C ALA A 81 -13.79 -10.24 14.09
N ARG A 82 -14.25 -10.30 15.36
CA ARG A 82 -13.59 -11.06 16.40
C ARG A 82 -13.84 -12.55 16.17
N GLN A 83 -12.78 -13.31 16.22
CA GLN A 83 -12.81 -14.76 16.09
C GLN A 83 -13.06 -15.44 17.45
N PRO A 84 -13.45 -16.71 17.48
CA PRO A 84 -13.66 -17.45 18.73
C PRO A 84 -12.43 -17.52 19.65
N ASP A 85 -11.23 -17.43 19.09
CA ASP A 85 -9.95 -17.38 19.81
C ASP A 85 -9.60 -15.98 20.35
N GLY A 86 -10.46 -14.98 20.12
CA GLY A 86 -10.30 -13.60 20.57
C GLY A 86 -9.53 -12.72 19.59
N ASN A 87 -8.94 -13.26 18.53
CA ASN A 87 -8.25 -12.50 17.50
C ASN A 87 -9.22 -11.72 16.61
N TRP A 88 -8.77 -10.57 16.10
CA TRP A 88 -9.51 -9.78 15.13
C TRP A 88 -8.96 -10.01 13.74
N LEU A 89 -9.83 -10.36 12.80
CA LEU A 89 -9.47 -10.55 11.40
C LEU A 89 -10.24 -9.59 10.50
N PHE A 90 -9.54 -9.02 9.53
CA PHE A 90 -10.19 -8.27 8.46
C PHE A 90 -11.00 -9.20 7.58
N HIS A 91 -12.20 -8.80 7.24
CA HIS A 91 -13.03 -9.46 6.24
C HIS A 91 -13.36 -8.57 5.04
N GLU A 92 -13.13 -7.26 5.17
CA GLU A 92 -13.32 -6.30 4.09
C GLU A 92 -12.27 -5.20 4.20
N VAL A 93 -11.75 -4.76 3.05
CA VAL A 93 -10.85 -3.60 2.93
C VAL A 93 -11.36 -2.72 1.79
N HIS A 94 -11.51 -1.44 2.07
CA HIS A 94 -11.86 -0.42 1.10
C HIS A 94 -10.78 0.65 1.06
N MET A 95 -10.32 1.00 -0.13
CA MET A 95 -9.30 2.03 -0.30
C MET A 95 -9.55 2.86 -1.56
N GLY A 96 -9.06 4.09 -1.54
CA GLY A 96 -9.06 4.97 -2.70
C GLY A 96 -7.95 5.99 -2.62
N VAL A 97 -7.45 6.38 -3.78
CA VAL A 97 -6.47 7.46 -3.92
C VAL A 97 -7.22 8.79 -3.94
N THR A 98 -6.84 9.71 -3.08
CA THR A 98 -7.41 11.07 -3.00
C THR A 98 -6.55 12.11 -3.71
N ALA A 99 -5.24 11.89 -3.73
CA ALA A 99 -4.29 12.72 -4.47
C ALA A 99 -3.04 11.90 -4.82
N SER A 100 -2.34 12.32 -5.86
CA SER A 100 -1.06 11.72 -6.25
C SER A 100 -0.11 12.80 -6.73
N GLU A 101 1.19 12.55 -6.57
CA GLU A 101 2.26 13.44 -7.02
C GLU A 101 3.44 12.62 -7.55
N GLY A 102 4.27 13.26 -8.39
CA GLY A 102 5.40 12.61 -9.04
C GLY A 102 5.01 11.94 -10.36
N ASP A 103 5.82 10.97 -10.79
CA ASP A 103 5.61 10.29 -12.07
C ASP A 103 4.79 9.00 -11.87
N MET A 104 3.52 9.06 -12.23
CA MET A 104 2.62 7.90 -12.14
C MET A 104 2.99 6.75 -13.09
N ASN A 105 3.83 6.99 -14.12
CA ASN A 105 4.35 5.90 -14.94
C ASN A 105 5.29 4.97 -14.17
N ALA A 106 5.82 5.39 -13.02
CA ALA A 106 6.56 4.52 -12.12
C ALA A 106 5.76 3.25 -11.75
N MET A 107 4.42 3.36 -11.62
CA MET A 107 3.54 2.22 -11.36
C MET A 107 3.58 1.19 -12.51
N ASN A 108 3.61 1.66 -13.75
CA ASN A 108 3.68 0.78 -14.94
C ASN A 108 5.06 0.13 -15.06
N THR A 109 6.12 0.91 -14.82
CA THR A 109 7.50 0.40 -14.79
C THR A 109 7.67 -0.66 -13.70
N ALA A 110 7.13 -0.42 -12.51
CA ALA A 110 7.17 -1.41 -11.44
C ALA A 110 6.43 -2.71 -11.81
N ARG A 111 5.23 -2.59 -12.41
CA ARG A 111 4.48 -3.77 -12.89
C ARG A 111 5.26 -4.59 -13.92
N SER A 112 5.92 -3.94 -14.87
CA SER A 112 6.70 -4.64 -15.90
C SER A 112 7.90 -5.40 -15.33
N ARG A 113 8.42 -4.99 -14.16
CA ARG A 113 9.51 -5.70 -13.47
C ARG A 113 9.05 -6.98 -12.76
N VAL A 114 7.76 -7.15 -12.54
CA VAL A 114 7.19 -8.31 -11.82
C VAL A 114 6.60 -9.35 -12.77
N SER A 115 6.43 -8.98 -14.05
CA SER A 115 5.80 -9.85 -15.08
C SER A 115 6.76 -10.87 -15.68
N ASP A 116 8.01 -10.86 -15.28
CA ASP A 116 9.07 -11.79 -15.66
C ASP A 116 9.34 -12.77 -14.50
#